data_4b4b8034e966d5de6dd35af84a2072ce
#
_entry.id   4b4b8034e966d5de6dd35af84a2072ce
#
_cell.length_a   1.000
_cell.length_b   1.000
_cell.length_c   1.000
_cell.angle_alpha   90.00
_cell.angle_beta   90.00
_cell.angle_gamma   90.00
#
_symmetry.space_group_name_H-M   'P 1'
#
loop_
_entity.id
_entity.type
_entity.pdbx_description
1 polymer ?
#
loop_
_entity_poly.entity_id
_entity_poly.type
_entity_poly.pdbx_seq_one_letter_code
_entity_poly.pdbx_strand_id
1 'polypeptide(L)'
;SYVSDVSGSYANKGGDEAAIAASNQDLRTINLLNRLNTQDVRYLLTAIVDFAGNRVLAQTPVPGLLNTMGTQVVEDPETGKEVIEDLPNEITVNYGYDEASDKVIGNEKFDSIIQKEFSKVFHITSRDVDGAQMSFSSQSKGIIGFDKRHYILDLANTYPLDRGRFGLQDRL
;
A
#
# COMPACT_ATOMS: atom_id res chain seq x y z
N SER A 1 -12.90 -8.56 2.55
CA SER A 1 -12.76 -7.16 2.10
C SER A 1 -12.45 -6.28 3.29
N TYR A 2 -11.55 -5.35 3.09
CA TYR A 2 -11.25 -4.29 4.05
C TYR A 2 -12.13 -3.09 3.72
N VAL A 3 -12.73 -2.49 4.74
CA VAL A 3 -13.62 -1.33 4.59
C VAL A 3 -13.13 -0.24 5.54
N SER A 4 -12.85 0.95 5.01
CA SER A 4 -12.48 2.12 5.80
C SER A 4 -13.48 3.25 5.62
N ASP A 5 -13.84 3.90 6.71
CA ASP A 5 -14.66 5.11 6.71
C ASP A 5 -13.76 6.32 6.34
N VAL A 6 -13.88 6.74 5.09
CA VAL A 6 -13.10 7.88 4.58
C VAL A 6 -13.65 9.19 5.12
N SER A 7 -14.96 9.36 5.19
CA SER A 7 -15.58 10.58 5.71
C SER A 7 -15.20 10.82 7.17
N GLY A 8 -15.29 9.80 8.01
CA GLY A 8 -14.88 9.88 9.41
C GLY A 8 -13.40 10.21 9.58
N SER A 9 -12.53 9.60 8.77
CA SER A 9 -11.08 9.83 8.81
C SER A 9 -10.70 11.27 8.46
N TYR A 10 -11.48 11.95 7.64
CA TYR A 10 -11.23 13.33 7.20
C TYR A 10 -12.10 14.39 7.88
N ALA A 11 -13.01 14.02 8.78
CA ALA A 11 -13.91 14.95 9.45
C ALA A 11 -13.22 16.20 10.03
N ASN A 12 -12.04 16.03 10.63
CA ASN A 12 -11.22 17.10 11.20
C ASN A 12 -10.01 17.51 10.33
N LYS A 13 -9.94 17.04 9.06
CA LYS A 13 -8.81 17.23 8.14
C LYS A 13 -9.25 17.78 6.78
N GLY A 14 -10.27 18.63 6.76
CA GLY A 14 -10.81 19.23 5.54
C GLY A 14 -12.16 18.67 5.10
N GLY A 15 -12.77 17.78 5.92
CA GLY A 15 -14.14 17.28 5.71
C GLY A 15 -14.33 16.49 4.42
N ASP A 16 -15.54 16.59 3.86
CA ASP A 16 -15.96 15.80 2.70
C ASP A 16 -15.15 16.07 1.44
N GLU A 17 -14.73 17.32 1.22
CA GLU A 17 -13.90 17.66 0.05
C GLU A 17 -12.54 16.95 0.10
N ALA A 18 -11.91 16.90 1.27
CA ALA A 18 -10.64 16.21 1.46
C ALA A 18 -10.81 14.69 1.33
N ALA A 19 -11.90 14.13 1.85
CA ALA A 19 -12.24 12.72 1.72
C ALA A 19 -12.44 12.33 0.24
N ILE A 20 -13.16 13.16 -0.53
CA ILE A 20 -13.36 12.99 -1.97
C ILE A 20 -12.04 13.06 -2.73
N ALA A 21 -11.22 14.07 -2.43
CA ALA A 21 -9.94 14.26 -3.11
C ALA A 21 -9.00 13.07 -2.89
N ALA A 22 -8.83 12.63 -1.64
CA ALA A 22 -7.95 11.52 -1.28
C ALA A 22 -8.39 10.20 -1.93
N SER A 23 -9.67 9.82 -1.77
CA SER A 23 -10.18 8.56 -2.32
C SER A 23 -10.18 8.54 -3.86
N ASN A 24 -10.45 9.67 -4.52
CA ASN A 24 -10.37 9.77 -5.96
C ASN A 24 -8.92 9.68 -6.49
N GLN A 25 -7.93 10.08 -5.71
CA GLN A 25 -6.53 9.97 -6.11
C GLN A 25 -6.10 8.50 -6.18
N ASP A 26 -6.50 7.68 -5.22
CA ASP A 26 -6.28 6.22 -5.26
C ASP A 26 -6.93 5.60 -6.50
N LEU A 27 -8.20 5.92 -6.77
CA LEU A 27 -8.89 5.39 -7.95
C LEU A 27 -8.25 5.81 -9.27
N ARG A 28 -7.71 7.02 -9.38
CA ARG A 28 -7.00 7.47 -10.59
C ARG A 28 -5.80 6.59 -10.88
N THR A 29 -4.99 6.31 -9.86
CA THR A 29 -3.83 5.45 -10.00
C THR A 29 -4.23 4.02 -10.36
N ILE A 30 -5.24 3.45 -9.68
CA ILE A 30 -5.75 2.12 -9.98
C ILE A 30 -6.28 2.03 -11.42
N ASN A 31 -7.03 3.02 -11.88
CA ASN A 31 -7.52 3.08 -13.26
C ASN A 31 -6.38 3.12 -14.28
N LEU A 32 -5.30 3.87 -13.99
CA LEU A 32 -4.13 3.90 -14.85
C LEU A 32 -3.42 2.55 -14.88
N LEU A 33 -3.20 1.91 -13.73
CA LEU A 33 -2.61 0.58 -13.63
C LEU A 33 -3.45 -0.47 -14.38
N ASN A 34 -4.77 -0.37 -14.30
CA ASN A 34 -5.67 -1.25 -15.03
C ASN A 34 -5.51 -1.10 -16.56
N ARG A 35 -5.34 0.13 -17.05
CA ARG A 35 -5.08 0.39 -18.48
C ARG A 35 -3.70 -0.10 -18.95
N LEU A 36 -2.71 -0.08 -18.05
CA LEU A 36 -1.37 -0.60 -18.35
C LEU A 36 -1.34 -2.12 -18.45
N ASN A 37 -2.36 -2.80 -17.91
CA ASN A 37 -2.44 -4.26 -17.89
C ASN A 37 -1.14 -4.90 -17.38
N THR A 38 -0.66 -4.42 -16.22
CA THR A 38 0.57 -4.91 -15.61
C THR A 38 0.51 -6.41 -15.35
N GLN A 39 1.59 -7.13 -15.67
CA GLN A 39 1.63 -8.59 -15.54
C GLN A 39 2.28 -9.03 -14.22
N ASP A 40 3.34 -8.36 -13.83
CA ASP A 40 4.19 -8.77 -12.70
C ASP A 40 3.81 -8.07 -11.39
N VAL A 41 3.01 -6.99 -11.45
CA VAL A 41 2.52 -6.25 -10.29
C VAL A 41 1.01 -6.27 -10.24
N ARG A 42 0.46 -6.48 -9.06
CA ARG A 42 -0.97 -6.45 -8.77
C ARG A 42 -1.30 -5.26 -7.86
N TYR A 43 -2.51 -4.80 -7.93
CA TYR A 43 -3.09 -3.80 -7.05
C TYR A 43 -4.41 -4.33 -6.48
N LEU A 44 -4.87 -3.72 -5.40
CA LEU A 44 -6.11 -4.17 -4.76
C LEU A 44 -7.32 -3.69 -5.57
N LEU A 45 -8.28 -4.57 -5.78
CA LEU A 45 -9.58 -4.15 -6.29
C LEU A 45 -10.21 -3.20 -5.28
N THR A 46 -10.51 -1.99 -5.74
CA THR A 46 -10.97 -0.89 -4.89
C THR A 46 -12.28 -0.36 -5.40
N ALA A 47 -13.22 -0.16 -4.50
CA ALA A 47 -14.50 0.49 -4.76
C ALA A 47 -14.74 1.62 -3.75
N ILE A 48 -15.32 2.72 -4.22
CA ILE A 48 -15.82 3.78 -3.37
C ILE A 48 -17.34 3.68 -3.33
N VAL A 49 -17.89 3.74 -2.14
CA VAL A 49 -19.33 3.74 -1.90
C VAL A 49 -19.72 5.00 -1.18
N ASP A 50 -20.55 5.83 -1.82
CA ASP A 50 -21.19 6.98 -1.19
C ASP A 50 -22.62 6.60 -0.81
N PHE A 51 -22.92 6.62 0.48
CA PHE A 51 -24.24 6.29 0.98
C PHE A 51 -24.60 7.15 2.20
N ALA A 52 -25.77 7.76 2.16
CA ALA A 52 -26.34 8.55 3.25
C ALA A 52 -25.36 9.60 3.83
N GLY A 53 -24.58 10.28 2.98
CA GLY A 53 -23.61 11.29 3.37
C GLY A 53 -22.26 10.73 3.88
N ASN A 54 -22.09 9.41 3.87
CA ASN A 54 -20.84 8.78 4.25
C ASN A 54 -20.15 8.22 3.00
N ARG A 55 -18.81 8.40 2.95
CA ARG A 55 -17.95 7.83 1.92
C ARG A 55 -17.11 6.71 2.51
N VAL A 56 -17.21 5.55 1.89
CA VAL A 56 -16.51 4.34 2.32
C VAL A 56 -15.63 3.82 1.20
N LEU A 57 -14.37 3.50 1.52
CA LEU A 57 -13.45 2.81 0.63
C LEU A 57 -13.47 1.32 0.97
N ALA A 58 -13.78 0.48 0.01
CA ALA A 58 -13.75 -0.98 0.14
C ALA A 58 -12.63 -1.55 -0.75
N GLN A 59 -11.75 -2.35 -0.17
CA GLN A 59 -10.63 -2.96 -0.88
C GLN A 59 -10.57 -4.48 -0.64
N THR A 60 -10.10 -5.22 -1.63
CA THR A 60 -9.73 -6.62 -1.41
C THR A 60 -8.45 -6.70 -0.60
N PRO A 61 -8.29 -7.63 0.34
CA PRO A 61 -7.01 -7.83 1.03
C PRO A 61 -5.97 -8.45 0.09
N VAL A 62 -4.70 -8.22 0.39
CA VAL A 62 -3.63 -9.05 -0.16
C VAL A 62 -3.83 -10.49 0.34
N PRO A 63 -3.71 -11.51 -0.53
CA PRO A 63 -3.83 -12.89 -0.09
C PRO A 63 -2.88 -13.22 1.05
N GLY A 64 -3.44 -13.65 2.18
CA GLY A 64 -2.71 -13.97 3.40
C GLY A 64 -2.58 -12.85 4.42
N LEU A 65 -2.80 -11.59 4.04
CA LEU A 65 -2.61 -10.45 4.98
C LEU A 65 -3.57 -10.46 6.18
N LEU A 66 -4.80 -10.93 5.97
CA LEU A 66 -5.84 -10.99 7.01
C LEU A 66 -6.03 -12.41 7.57
N ASN A 67 -5.27 -13.38 7.08
CA ASN A 67 -5.35 -14.73 7.57
C ASN A 67 -4.30 -14.91 8.67
N THR A 68 -4.72 -15.35 9.84
CA THR A 68 -3.81 -16.04 10.74
C THR A 68 -3.26 -17.26 9.99
N MET A 69 -1.95 -17.50 10.05
CA MET A 69 -1.31 -18.66 9.42
C MET A 69 -1.84 -20.01 9.96
N GLY A 70 -2.80 -19.97 10.84
CA GLY A 70 -3.32 -21.07 11.62
C GLY A 70 -2.95 -20.92 13.08
N THR A 71 -3.31 -21.90 13.86
CA THR A 71 -2.93 -22.01 15.26
C THR A 71 -1.95 -23.15 15.42
N GLN A 72 -0.91 -22.96 16.22
CA GLN A 72 -0.04 -24.03 16.67
C GLN A 72 -0.29 -24.34 18.15
N VAL A 73 -0.18 -25.59 18.51
CA VAL A 73 -0.20 -25.99 19.91
C VAL A 73 1.23 -25.91 20.44
N VAL A 74 1.45 -25.04 21.40
CA VAL A 74 2.76 -24.86 22.06
C VAL A 74 2.60 -25.25 23.52
N GLU A 75 3.56 -25.96 24.07
CA GLU A 75 3.59 -26.26 25.49
C GLU A 75 4.11 -25.02 26.24
N ASP A 76 3.29 -24.47 27.12
CA ASP A 76 3.68 -23.36 27.98
C ASP A 76 4.83 -23.81 28.90
N PRO A 77 6.01 -23.16 28.80
CA PRO A 77 7.19 -23.58 29.55
C PRO A 77 7.06 -23.44 31.08
N GLU A 78 6.10 -22.60 31.58
CA GLU A 78 5.90 -22.39 32.99
C GLU A 78 4.87 -23.36 33.58
N THR A 79 3.85 -23.74 32.83
CA THR A 79 2.74 -24.55 33.33
C THR A 79 2.69 -25.95 32.76
N GLY A 80 3.45 -26.27 31.73
CA GLY A 80 3.44 -27.55 31.02
C GLY A 80 2.10 -27.88 30.37
N LYS A 81 1.24 -26.88 30.16
CA LYS A 81 -0.06 -27.05 29.49
C LYS A 81 0.05 -26.68 28.02
N GLU A 82 -0.69 -27.39 27.20
CA GLU A 82 -0.87 -27.03 25.80
C GLU A 82 -1.65 -25.72 25.69
N VAL A 83 -1.05 -24.71 25.07
CA VAL A 83 -1.66 -23.41 24.74
C VAL A 83 -1.73 -23.29 23.23
N ILE A 84 -2.85 -22.79 22.75
CA ILE A 84 -3.02 -22.49 21.31
C ILE A 84 -2.49 -21.09 21.08
N GLU A 85 -1.41 -20.99 20.31
CA GLU A 85 -0.86 -19.72 19.84
C GLU A 85 -1.17 -19.49 18.36
N ASP A 86 -1.53 -18.26 18.05
CA ASP A 86 -1.66 -17.86 16.64
C ASP A 86 -0.27 -17.77 16.00
N LEU A 87 -0.13 -18.45 14.84
CA LEU A 87 1.08 -18.29 14.05
C LEU A 87 1.21 -16.86 13.57
N PRO A 88 2.37 -16.23 13.74
CA PRO A 88 2.58 -14.86 13.29
C PRO A 88 2.32 -14.75 11.78
N ASN A 89 1.66 -13.67 11.39
CA ASN A 89 1.49 -13.37 9.98
C ASN A 89 2.85 -12.96 9.40
N GLU A 90 3.44 -13.81 8.55
CA GLU A 90 4.74 -13.54 7.91
C GLU A 90 4.67 -12.51 6.78
N ILE A 91 3.48 -12.00 6.46
CA ILE A 91 3.34 -10.97 5.43
C ILE A 91 3.80 -9.64 6.00
N THR A 92 4.96 -9.20 5.52
CA THR A 92 5.60 -7.95 5.88
C THR A 92 5.70 -7.04 4.66
N VAL A 93 5.99 -5.75 4.88
CA VAL A 93 6.37 -4.83 3.82
C VAL A 93 7.70 -5.29 3.23
N ASN A 94 7.70 -5.55 1.93
CA ASN A 94 8.90 -5.96 1.19
C ASN A 94 9.55 -4.80 0.43
N TYR A 95 8.83 -3.69 0.26
CA TYR A 95 9.28 -2.51 -0.48
C TYR A 95 8.51 -1.27 -0.01
N GLY A 96 9.20 -0.17 0.25
CA GLY A 96 8.60 1.07 0.74
C GLY A 96 8.72 1.25 2.26
N TYR A 97 7.95 2.18 2.81
CA TYR A 97 8.02 2.48 4.24
C TYR A 97 7.29 1.44 5.08
N ASP A 98 8.00 0.85 6.00
CA ASP A 98 7.46 -0.08 7.00
C ASP A 98 7.28 0.64 8.34
N GLU A 99 6.03 0.83 8.74
CA GLU A 99 5.67 1.50 9.98
C GLU A 99 6.11 0.73 11.24
N ALA A 100 6.20 -0.59 11.15
CA ALA A 100 6.55 -1.43 12.29
C ALA A 100 8.03 -1.29 12.68
N SER A 101 8.91 -1.14 11.67
CA SER A 101 10.35 -0.95 11.88
C SER A 101 10.79 0.51 11.79
N ASP A 102 9.91 1.43 11.39
CA ASP A 102 10.20 2.85 11.10
C ASP A 102 11.34 3.02 10.10
N LYS A 103 11.32 2.21 9.03
CA LYS A 103 12.37 2.20 8.00
C LYS A 103 11.82 2.10 6.59
N VAL A 104 12.59 2.63 5.65
CA VAL A 104 12.36 2.37 4.22
C VAL A 104 13.05 1.07 3.83
N ILE A 105 12.27 0.13 3.29
CA ILE A 105 12.75 -1.17 2.85
C ILE A 105 12.93 -1.14 1.34
N GLY A 106 14.16 -1.37 0.88
CA GLY A 106 14.48 -1.56 -0.54
C GLY A 106 14.43 -3.04 -0.91
N ASN A 107 14.01 -3.32 -2.14
CA ASN A 107 14.03 -4.66 -2.70
C ASN A 107 14.32 -4.55 -4.19
N GLU A 108 15.51 -4.97 -4.61
CA GLU A 108 15.98 -4.84 -6.00
C GLU A 108 15.06 -5.53 -7.01
N LYS A 109 14.53 -6.69 -6.66
CA LYS A 109 13.61 -7.42 -7.51
C LYS A 109 12.29 -6.67 -7.67
N PHE A 110 11.76 -6.15 -6.58
CA PHE A 110 10.53 -5.37 -6.60
C PHE A 110 10.72 -4.06 -7.39
N ASP A 111 11.84 -3.37 -7.14
CA ASP A 111 12.19 -2.13 -7.84
C ASP A 111 12.35 -2.34 -9.35
N SER A 112 13.03 -3.41 -9.76
CA SER A 112 13.19 -3.76 -11.18
C SER A 112 11.86 -4.07 -11.87
N ILE A 113 10.93 -4.73 -11.19
CA ILE A 113 9.58 -4.98 -11.69
C ILE A 113 8.83 -3.66 -11.86
N ILE A 114 8.90 -2.77 -10.87
CA ILE A 114 8.26 -1.45 -10.92
C ILE A 114 8.82 -0.63 -12.09
N GLN A 115 10.12 -0.58 -12.24
CA GLN A 115 10.74 0.12 -13.37
C GLN A 115 10.28 -0.45 -14.72
N LYS A 116 10.31 -1.76 -14.88
CA LYS A 116 9.88 -2.43 -16.11
C LYS A 116 8.43 -2.10 -16.48
N GLU A 117 7.53 -2.19 -15.51
CA GLU A 117 6.09 -2.03 -15.75
C GLU A 117 5.66 -0.56 -15.88
N PHE A 118 6.27 0.34 -15.14
CA PHE A 118 5.76 1.70 -14.99
C PHE A 118 6.62 2.82 -15.57
N SER A 119 7.92 2.60 -15.85
CA SER A 119 8.82 3.66 -16.32
C SER A 119 8.35 4.35 -17.60
N LYS A 120 7.73 3.60 -18.50
CA LYS A 120 7.25 4.14 -19.78
C LYS A 120 6.12 5.15 -19.63
N VAL A 121 5.36 5.07 -18.57
CA VAL A 121 4.15 5.89 -18.36
C VAL A 121 4.37 6.95 -17.30
N PHE A 122 5.03 6.62 -16.20
CA PHE A 122 5.26 7.53 -15.09
C PHE A 122 6.60 8.27 -15.18
N HIS A 123 7.46 7.92 -16.16
CA HIS A 123 8.81 8.47 -16.26
C HIS A 123 9.59 8.40 -14.95
N ILE A 124 9.42 7.29 -14.23
CA ILE A 124 10.07 7.05 -12.95
C ILE A 124 11.55 6.68 -13.14
N THR A 125 12.35 7.10 -12.20
CA THR A 125 13.76 6.69 -12.06
C THR A 125 14.00 6.22 -10.65
N SER A 126 14.88 5.25 -10.49
CA SER A 126 15.31 4.81 -9.16
C SER A 126 16.13 5.91 -8.49
N ARG A 127 15.91 6.07 -7.20
CA ARG A 127 16.64 7.00 -6.33
C ARG A 127 16.97 6.32 -5.02
N ASP A 128 18.01 6.77 -4.37
CA ASP A 128 18.32 6.35 -3.01
C ASP A 128 17.43 7.11 -2.01
N VAL A 129 16.80 6.35 -1.12
CA VAL A 129 16.01 6.86 0.00
C VAL A 129 16.46 6.09 1.24
N ASP A 130 17.21 6.74 2.12
CA ASP A 130 17.74 6.14 3.36
C ASP A 130 18.54 4.84 3.12
N GLY A 131 19.28 4.78 2.01
CA GLY A 131 20.07 3.62 1.61
C GLY A 131 19.30 2.54 0.86
N ALA A 132 18.01 2.73 0.61
CA ALA A 132 17.17 1.84 -0.19
C ALA A 132 16.92 2.40 -1.59
N GLN A 133 17.10 1.59 -2.62
CA GLN A 133 16.77 1.98 -3.99
C GLN A 133 15.26 1.94 -4.20
N MET A 134 14.67 3.08 -4.57
CA MET A 134 13.22 3.27 -4.69
C MET A 134 12.85 3.95 -6.01
N SER A 135 12.00 3.33 -6.79
CA SER A 135 11.44 3.89 -8.04
C SER A 135 10.07 4.53 -7.85
N PHE A 136 9.35 4.17 -6.81
CA PHE A 136 8.10 4.80 -6.41
C PHE A 136 8.27 5.72 -5.20
N SER A 137 7.14 6.35 -4.78
CA SER A 137 7.08 7.03 -3.49
C SER A 137 7.43 6.05 -2.37
N SER A 138 8.22 6.49 -1.40
CA SER A 138 8.51 5.68 -0.20
C SER A 138 7.25 5.37 0.61
N GLN A 139 6.17 6.14 0.42
CA GLN A 139 4.88 5.86 1.05
C GLN A 139 4.12 4.71 0.39
N SER A 140 4.45 4.36 -0.86
CA SER A 140 3.88 3.17 -1.50
C SER A 140 4.48 1.92 -0.89
N LYS A 141 3.63 0.93 -0.60
CA LYS A 141 4.05 -0.32 0.04
C LYS A 141 3.97 -1.47 -0.95
N GLY A 142 5.05 -2.20 -1.07
CA GLY A 142 5.13 -3.44 -1.84
C GLY A 142 5.06 -4.64 -0.91
N ILE A 143 4.15 -5.57 -1.19
CA ILE A 143 3.91 -6.78 -0.40
C ILE A 143 3.90 -8.00 -1.33
N ILE A 144 4.49 -9.09 -0.89
CA ILE A 144 4.40 -10.37 -1.56
C ILE A 144 3.33 -11.22 -0.85
N GLY A 145 2.24 -11.50 -1.56
CA GLY A 145 1.15 -12.31 -1.02
C GLY A 145 1.51 -13.79 -0.88
N PHE A 146 0.68 -14.56 -0.20
CA PHE A 146 0.86 -16.03 -0.12
C PHE A 146 0.79 -16.73 -1.48
N ASP A 147 0.13 -16.10 -2.44
CA ASP A 147 0.10 -16.55 -3.83
C ASP A 147 1.41 -16.23 -4.59
N LYS A 148 2.44 -15.73 -3.90
CA LYS A 148 3.75 -15.33 -4.43
C LYS A 148 3.71 -14.20 -5.45
N ARG A 149 2.59 -13.47 -5.55
CA ARG A 149 2.45 -12.30 -6.40
C ARG A 149 2.88 -11.03 -5.69
N HIS A 150 3.37 -10.07 -6.46
CA HIS A 150 3.78 -8.77 -5.96
C HIS A 150 2.59 -7.81 -5.98
N TYR A 151 2.23 -7.28 -4.83
CA TYR A 151 1.15 -6.31 -4.66
C TYR A 151 1.74 -4.95 -4.31
N ILE A 152 1.16 -3.90 -4.88
CA ILE A 152 1.50 -2.52 -4.53
C ILE A 152 0.28 -1.82 -3.94
N LEU A 153 0.49 -1.11 -2.84
CA LEU A 153 -0.53 -0.42 -2.05
C LEU A 153 -0.14 1.05 -1.86
N ASP A 154 -1.07 1.82 -1.33
CA ASP A 154 -0.88 3.24 -0.98
C ASP A 154 -0.42 4.07 -2.19
N LEU A 155 -1.17 3.93 -3.29
CA LEU A 155 -0.86 4.49 -4.60
C LEU A 155 -1.19 5.98 -4.75
N ALA A 156 -1.75 6.61 -3.72
CA ALA A 156 -2.19 8.00 -3.77
C ALA A 156 -1.08 8.99 -4.17
N ASN A 157 0.15 8.75 -3.74
CA ASN A 157 1.30 9.61 -3.98
C ASN A 157 2.21 9.15 -5.13
N THR A 158 1.67 8.37 -6.05
CA THR A 158 2.41 7.83 -7.21
C THR A 158 2.60 8.88 -8.31
N TYR A 159 1.71 9.87 -8.39
CA TYR A 159 1.79 10.93 -9.38
C TYR A 159 2.82 11.99 -9.00
N PRO A 160 3.52 12.56 -9.99
CA PRO A 160 4.38 13.72 -9.76
C PRO A 160 3.58 14.85 -9.13
N LEU A 161 4.13 15.50 -8.12
CA LEU A 161 3.54 16.71 -7.55
C LEU A 161 3.52 17.81 -8.62
N ASP A 162 2.35 18.41 -8.82
CA ASP A 162 2.25 19.63 -9.60
C ASP A 162 2.84 20.80 -8.78
N ARG A 163 4.11 21.10 -9.04
CA ARG A 163 4.85 22.15 -8.36
C ARG A 163 4.19 23.53 -8.50
N GLY A 164 3.58 23.78 -9.67
CA GLY A 164 2.87 25.05 -9.92
C GLY A 164 1.64 25.23 -9.03
N ARG A 165 0.89 24.15 -8.80
CA ARG A 165 -0.34 24.17 -8.00
C ARG A 165 -0.08 24.27 -6.50
N PHE A 166 1.03 23.73 -6.01
CA PHE A 166 1.35 23.68 -4.57
C PHE A 166 2.36 24.74 -4.12
N GLY A 167 2.76 25.66 -5.00
CA GLY A 167 3.68 26.76 -4.66
C GLY A 167 5.03 26.29 -4.10
N LEU A 168 5.42 25.06 -4.41
CA LEU A 168 6.72 24.52 -4.03
C LEU A 168 7.79 25.22 -4.88
N GLN A 169 8.26 26.37 -4.42
CA GLN A 169 9.47 26.99 -4.93
C GLN A 169 10.66 26.10 -4.61
N ASP A 170 11.55 25.98 -5.58
CA ASP A 170 12.75 25.16 -5.53
C ASP A 170 13.52 25.33 -4.23
N ARG A 171 13.49 24.33 -3.39
CA ARG A 171 14.58 24.11 -2.44
C ARG A 171 15.53 23.11 -3.11
N LEU A 172 16.42 23.69 -3.90
CA LEU A 172 17.66 23.05 -4.30
C LEU A 172 18.65 23.10 -3.15
#